data_a0230273ade69df58b26e2ed51adea64
#
_entry.id   a0230273ade69df58b26e2ed51adea64
#
_cell.length_a   1.000
_cell.length_b   1.000
_cell.length_c   1.000
_cell.angle_alpha   90.00
_cell.angle_beta   90.00
_cell.angle_gamma   90.00
#
_symmetry.space_group_name_H-M   'P 1'
#
loop_
_entity.id
_entity.type
_entity.pdbx_description
1 polymer ?
#
loop_
_entity_poly.entity_id
_entity_poly.type
_entity_poly.pdbx_seq_one_letter_code
_entity_poly.pdbx_strand_id
1 'polypeptide(L)'
;MRYRFVAALASVGFLLAMPALAHHATQAEFDKDNQKTLTGVMTKISWINPHVSWLLDVKDAQGKVTTWRIAGAGPAAFRANGVSARGIFKTGETYTAIVALARDGSTTGYIMTWVMPDGTKMDFWHQYLNN
;
A
#
# COMPACT_ATOMS: atom_id res chain seq x y z
N MET A 1 -36.92 19.70 21.22
CA MET A 1 -35.50 20.03 21.35
C MET A 1 -34.59 18.85 21.71
N ARG A 2 -35.04 17.87 22.49
CA ARG A 2 -34.20 16.71 22.92
C ARG A 2 -33.69 15.80 21.77
N TYR A 3 -34.43 15.62 20.70
CA TYR A 3 -34.08 14.74 19.59
C TYR A 3 -32.98 15.30 18.64
N ARG A 4 -32.82 16.63 18.61
CA ARG A 4 -31.77 17.27 17.75
C ARG A 4 -30.37 17.06 18.31
N PHE A 5 -30.21 17.00 19.63
CA PHE A 5 -28.92 16.73 20.27
C PHE A 5 -28.48 15.26 20.15
N VAL A 6 -29.45 14.34 20.21
CA VAL A 6 -29.16 12.90 20.06
C VAL A 6 -28.70 12.58 18.62
N ALA A 7 -29.32 13.20 17.59
CA ALA A 7 -28.91 13.03 16.22
C ALA A 7 -27.51 13.60 15.94
N ALA A 8 -27.16 14.75 16.55
CA ALA A 8 -25.84 15.36 16.40
C ALA A 8 -24.72 14.50 17.04
N LEU A 9 -24.97 13.93 18.22
CA LEU A 9 -24.02 13.04 18.90
C LEU A 9 -23.81 11.72 18.14
N ALA A 10 -24.86 11.15 17.55
CA ALA A 10 -24.76 9.95 16.73
C ALA A 10 -23.95 10.19 15.45
N SER A 11 -24.09 11.37 14.83
CA SER A 11 -23.35 11.75 13.61
C SER A 11 -21.86 11.95 13.89
N VAL A 12 -21.49 12.53 15.02
CA VAL A 12 -20.09 12.72 15.43
C VAL A 12 -19.41 11.38 15.76
N GLY A 13 -20.12 10.47 16.42
CA GLY A 13 -19.61 9.12 16.73
C GLY A 13 -19.30 8.31 15.46
N PHE A 14 -20.13 8.45 14.40
CA PHE A 14 -19.92 7.75 13.14
C PHE A 14 -18.72 8.26 12.35
N LEU A 15 -18.43 9.57 12.41
CA LEU A 15 -17.28 10.18 11.75
C LEU A 15 -15.94 9.81 12.41
N LEU A 16 -15.92 9.51 13.71
CA LEU A 16 -14.71 9.10 14.43
C LEU A 16 -14.38 7.61 14.28
N ALA A 17 -15.33 6.78 13.86
CA ALA A 17 -15.14 5.34 13.68
C ALA A 17 -14.55 4.96 12.31
N MET A 18 -14.62 5.83 11.31
CA MET A 18 -14.18 5.52 9.93
C MET A 18 -12.68 5.20 9.79
N PRO A 19 -11.73 5.88 10.45
CA PRO A 19 -10.32 5.53 10.33
C PRO A 19 -9.96 4.14 10.88
N ALA A 20 -10.62 3.71 11.95
CA ALA A 20 -10.36 2.41 12.56
C ALA A 20 -10.76 1.23 11.64
N LEU A 21 -11.83 1.37 10.85
CA LEU A 21 -12.29 0.35 9.91
C LEU A 21 -11.31 0.16 8.73
N ALA A 22 -10.65 1.22 8.28
CA ALA A 22 -9.69 1.15 7.19
C ALA A 22 -8.41 0.37 7.57
N HIS A 23 -7.91 0.51 8.79
CA HIS A 23 -6.76 -0.23 9.30
C HIS A 23 -7.03 -1.73 9.43
N HIS A 24 -8.21 -2.10 9.92
CA HIS A 24 -8.62 -3.49 10.02
C HIS A 24 -8.78 -4.16 8.64
N ALA A 25 -9.21 -3.41 7.63
CA ALA A 25 -9.39 -3.94 6.28
C ALA A 25 -8.06 -4.41 5.64
N THR A 26 -6.97 -3.64 5.79
CA THR A 26 -5.66 -4.01 5.23
C THR A 26 -5.08 -5.25 5.89
N GLN A 27 -5.18 -5.37 7.22
CA GLN A 27 -4.72 -6.58 7.94
C GLN A 27 -5.57 -7.81 7.62
N ALA A 28 -6.86 -7.62 7.30
CA ALA A 28 -7.73 -8.70 6.85
C ALA A 28 -7.39 -9.18 5.43
N GLU A 29 -6.97 -8.26 4.55
CA GLU A 29 -6.66 -8.56 3.16
C GLU A 29 -5.26 -9.14 2.97
N PHE A 30 -4.24 -8.65 3.72
CA PHE A 30 -2.84 -9.02 3.55
C PHE A 30 -2.27 -9.75 4.76
N ASP A 31 -1.36 -10.70 4.50
CA ASP A 31 -0.69 -11.49 5.53
C ASP A 31 0.75 -10.99 5.73
N LYS A 32 0.99 -10.24 6.81
CA LYS A 32 2.32 -9.70 7.15
C LYS A 32 3.39 -10.77 7.39
N ASP A 33 2.97 -11.97 7.80
CA ASP A 33 3.88 -13.08 8.11
C ASP A 33 4.18 -13.93 6.85
N ASN A 34 3.39 -13.73 5.77
CA ASN A 34 3.61 -14.36 4.47
C ASN A 34 4.13 -13.31 3.47
N GLN A 35 5.44 -13.17 3.43
CA GLN A 35 6.11 -12.15 2.62
C GLN A 35 6.74 -12.73 1.36
N LYS A 36 6.82 -11.91 0.33
CA LYS A 36 7.50 -12.27 -0.92
C LYS A 36 8.36 -11.11 -1.42
N THR A 37 9.55 -11.46 -1.93
CA THR A 37 10.41 -10.51 -2.64
C THR A 37 10.14 -10.62 -4.12
N LEU A 38 9.81 -9.49 -4.75
CA LEU A 38 9.46 -9.35 -6.15
C LEU A 38 10.43 -8.38 -6.81
N THR A 39 11.18 -8.82 -7.80
CA THR A 39 12.03 -7.93 -8.61
C THR A 39 11.48 -7.88 -10.03
N GLY A 40 11.21 -6.68 -10.52
CA GLY A 40 10.59 -6.51 -11.83
C GLY A 40 10.61 -5.08 -12.33
N VAL A 41 10.08 -4.90 -13.53
CA VAL A 41 9.96 -3.60 -14.18
C VAL A 41 8.66 -2.91 -13.77
N MET A 42 8.76 -1.67 -13.32
CA MET A 42 7.62 -0.84 -12.99
C MET A 42 6.89 -0.42 -14.27
N THR A 43 5.63 -0.85 -14.44
CA THR A 43 4.86 -0.55 -15.66
C THR A 43 3.77 0.49 -15.45
N LYS A 44 3.28 0.64 -14.21
CA LYS A 44 2.27 1.64 -13.87
C LYS A 44 2.41 2.13 -12.44
N ILE A 45 2.14 3.41 -12.25
CA ILE A 45 2.08 4.06 -10.95
C ILE A 45 0.74 4.77 -10.85
N SER A 46 -0.07 4.44 -9.84
CA SER A 46 -1.35 5.08 -9.57
C SER A 46 -1.27 5.76 -8.21
N TRP A 47 -1.18 7.09 -8.23
CA TRP A 47 -1.02 7.90 -7.03
C TRP A 47 -2.32 8.62 -6.68
N ILE A 48 -3.31 7.84 -6.27
CA ILE A 48 -4.69 8.30 -6.01
C ILE A 48 -5.16 7.84 -4.63
N ASN A 49 -6.11 8.58 -4.04
CA ASN A 49 -6.79 8.16 -2.83
C ASN A 49 -7.76 7.00 -3.12
N PRO A 50 -8.00 6.09 -2.17
CA PRO A 50 -7.42 6.04 -0.82
C PRO A 50 -6.04 5.36 -0.76
N HIS A 51 -5.60 4.66 -1.81
CA HIS A 51 -4.37 3.86 -1.83
C HIS A 51 -3.53 4.13 -3.06
N VAL A 52 -2.24 4.34 -2.85
CA VAL A 52 -1.25 4.28 -3.92
C VAL A 52 -1.11 2.84 -4.39
N SER A 53 -0.94 2.62 -5.67
CA SER A 53 -0.62 1.29 -6.20
C SER A 53 0.35 1.36 -7.37
N TRP A 54 1.08 0.27 -7.53
CA TRP A 54 2.05 0.06 -8.59
C TRP A 54 1.77 -1.26 -9.31
N LEU A 55 2.07 -1.33 -10.61
CA LEU A 55 2.14 -2.59 -11.34
C LEU A 55 3.60 -2.88 -11.64
N LEU A 56 4.03 -4.09 -11.26
CA LEU A 56 5.38 -4.58 -11.43
C LEU A 56 5.35 -5.87 -12.28
N ASP A 57 6.00 -5.85 -13.44
CA ASP A 57 6.16 -7.03 -14.29
C ASP A 57 7.36 -7.83 -13.83
N VAL A 58 7.09 -8.95 -13.19
CA VAL A 58 8.10 -9.87 -12.63
C VAL A 58 8.30 -11.04 -13.57
N LYS A 59 9.56 -11.26 -13.97
CA LYS A 59 9.96 -12.37 -14.85
C LYS A 59 10.51 -13.52 -14.02
N ASP A 60 9.98 -14.71 -14.21
CA ASP A 60 10.51 -15.92 -13.58
C ASP A 60 11.75 -16.47 -14.32
N ALA A 61 12.35 -17.53 -13.77
CA ALA A 61 13.53 -18.16 -14.34
C ALA A 61 13.29 -18.78 -15.74
N GLN A 62 12.04 -19.07 -16.09
CA GLN A 62 11.62 -19.60 -17.39
C GLN A 62 11.29 -18.49 -18.39
N GLY A 63 11.36 -17.22 -17.96
CA GLY A 63 11.09 -16.08 -18.78
C GLY A 63 9.62 -15.68 -18.85
N LYS A 64 8.72 -16.34 -18.11
CA LYS A 64 7.32 -15.97 -18.01
C LYS A 64 7.16 -14.71 -17.17
N VAL A 65 6.43 -13.75 -17.70
CA VAL A 65 6.13 -12.50 -17.02
C VAL A 65 4.79 -12.62 -16.28
N THR A 66 4.79 -12.20 -15.02
CA THR A 66 3.58 -12.06 -14.20
C THR A 66 3.49 -10.62 -13.70
N THR A 67 2.39 -9.96 -13.98
CA THR A 67 2.13 -8.61 -13.47
C THR A 67 1.61 -8.71 -12.03
N TRP A 68 2.34 -8.11 -11.10
CA TRP A 68 1.96 -7.97 -9.71
C TRP A 68 1.39 -6.59 -9.43
N ARG A 69 0.26 -6.54 -8.73
CA ARG A 69 -0.29 -5.32 -8.17
C ARG A 69 0.24 -5.12 -6.76
N ILE A 70 0.96 -4.03 -6.54
CA ILE A 70 1.48 -3.68 -5.23
C ILE A 70 0.65 -2.52 -4.69
N ALA A 71 -0.01 -2.73 -3.56
CA ALA A 71 -0.79 -1.72 -2.86
C ALA A 71 0.06 -1.04 -1.77
N GLY A 72 -0.25 0.20 -1.46
CA GLY A 72 0.37 0.94 -0.37
C GLY A 72 -0.63 1.83 0.35
N ALA A 73 -0.15 2.56 1.34
CA ALA A 73 -0.94 3.58 2.03
C ALA A 73 -1.42 4.68 1.07
N GLY A 74 -2.26 5.57 1.55
CA GLY A 74 -2.71 6.72 0.76
C GLY A 74 -1.61 7.77 0.55
N PRO A 75 -1.75 8.65 -0.44
CA PRO A 75 -0.76 9.69 -0.76
C PRO A 75 -0.40 10.59 0.42
N ALA A 76 -1.33 10.81 1.35
CA ALA A 76 -1.09 11.62 2.54
C ALA A 76 -0.07 10.98 3.49
N ALA A 77 -0.15 9.66 3.69
CA ALA A 77 0.80 8.92 4.53
C ALA A 77 2.22 8.96 3.96
N PHE A 78 2.36 8.84 2.64
CA PHE A 78 3.66 8.98 1.97
C PHE A 78 4.25 10.39 2.17
N ARG A 79 3.45 11.44 2.00
CA ARG A 79 3.89 12.83 2.22
C ARG A 79 4.32 13.09 3.65
N ALA A 80 3.58 12.57 4.62
CA ALA A 80 3.92 12.71 6.05
C ALA A 80 5.30 12.12 6.39
N ASN A 81 5.77 11.17 5.58
CA ASN A 81 7.07 10.51 5.72
C ASN A 81 8.12 11.05 4.73
N GLY A 82 7.91 12.26 4.22
CA GLY A 82 8.86 12.91 3.32
C GLY A 82 8.91 12.33 1.90
N VAL A 83 8.04 11.37 1.57
CA VAL A 83 7.98 10.77 0.25
C VAL A 83 7.02 11.55 -0.63
N SER A 84 7.59 12.33 -1.53
CA SER A 84 6.84 13.03 -2.57
C SER A 84 6.45 12.07 -3.69
N ALA A 85 5.19 12.09 -4.06
CA ALA A 85 4.59 11.21 -5.06
C ALA A 85 5.25 11.29 -6.44
N ARG A 86 5.70 12.46 -6.81
CA ARG A 86 6.15 12.73 -8.16
C ARG A 86 7.66 12.72 -8.21
N GLY A 87 8.22 11.76 -8.94
CA GLY A 87 9.63 11.72 -9.30
C GLY A 87 10.49 10.68 -8.58
N ILE A 88 9.98 10.01 -7.52
CA ILE A 88 10.71 8.92 -6.85
C ILE A 88 10.62 7.62 -7.65
N PHE A 89 9.40 7.29 -8.10
CA PHE A 89 9.18 6.09 -8.90
C PHE A 89 9.01 6.45 -10.37
N LYS A 90 9.64 5.68 -11.25
CA LYS A 90 9.56 5.86 -12.69
C LYS A 90 9.17 4.54 -13.36
N THR A 91 8.29 4.63 -14.35
CA THR A 91 7.98 3.49 -15.21
C THR A 91 9.17 3.14 -16.09
N GLY A 92 9.34 1.84 -16.39
CA GLY A 92 10.46 1.34 -17.19
C GLY A 92 11.71 1.02 -16.37
N GLU A 93 11.81 1.43 -15.13
CA GLU A 93 12.94 1.08 -14.24
C GLU A 93 12.63 -0.19 -13.44
N THR A 94 13.70 -0.88 -13.03
CA THR A 94 13.61 -2.10 -12.23
C THR A 94 13.65 -1.78 -10.75
N TYR A 95 12.69 -2.34 -10.02
CA TYR A 95 12.58 -2.20 -8.57
C TYR A 95 12.48 -3.57 -7.91
N THR A 96 12.86 -3.64 -6.64
CA THR A 96 12.56 -4.80 -5.80
C THR A 96 11.60 -4.39 -4.69
N ALA A 97 10.47 -5.10 -4.60
CA ALA A 97 9.46 -4.94 -3.57
C ALA A 97 9.48 -6.13 -2.62
N ILE A 98 9.53 -5.88 -1.32
CA ILE A 98 9.17 -6.86 -0.30
C ILE A 98 7.73 -6.57 0.07
N VAL A 99 6.85 -7.55 -0.12
CA VAL A 99 5.40 -7.38 0.05
C VAL A 99 4.82 -8.42 0.98
N ALA A 100 3.79 -8.04 1.73
CA ALA A 100 2.87 -8.95 2.39
C ALA A 100 1.87 -9.46 1.35
N LEU A 101 1.72 -10.78 1.20
CA LEU A 101 0.86 -11.36 0.17
C LEU A 101 -0.63 -11.22 0.53
N ALA A 102 -1.46 -11.05 -0.48
CA ALA A 102 -2.91 -11.11 -0.33
C ALA A 102 -3.33 -12.52 0.10
N ARG A 103 -4.26 -12.59 1.06
CA ARG A 103 -4.77 -13.86 1.61
C ARG A 103 -5.62 -14.64 0.62
N ASP A 104 -6.15 -14.01 -0.42
CA ASP A 104 -6.95 -14.63 -1.47
C ASP A 104 -6.11 -15.38 -2.51
N GLY A 105 -4.77 -15.34 -2.40
CA GLY A 105 -3.84 -15.99 -3.32
C GLY A 105 -3.66 -15.29 -4.67
N SER A 106 -4.22 -14.08 -4.83
CA SER A 106 -4.02 -13.28 -6.05
C SER A 106 -2.57 -12.77 -6.18
N THR A 107 -2.21 -12.29 -7.38
CA THR A 107 -0.94 -11.61 -7.62
C THR A 107 -0.96 -10.17 -7.12
N THR A 108 -1.38 -10.01 -5.86
CA THR A 108 -1.46 -8.73 -5.15
C THR A 108 -0.66 -8.81 -3.86
N GLY A 109 0.07 -7.75 -3.55
CA GLY A 109 0.80 -7.62 -2.30
C GLY A 109 0.69 -6.21 -1.73
N TYR A 110 0.83 -6.07 -0.42
CA TYR A 110 0.96 -4.77 0.24
C TYR A 110 2.43 -4.46 0.49
N ILE A 111 2.87 -3.26 0.11
CA ILE A 111 4.29 -2.90 0.20
C ILE A 111 4.76 -2.83 1.66
N MET A 112 5.86 -3.49 1.94
CA MET A 112 6.61 -3.39 3.19
C MET A 112 7.89 -2.60 2.99
N THR A 113 8.67 -2.94 1.97
CA THR A 113 9.94 -2.27 1.66
C THR A 113 10.12 -2.18 0.16
N TRP A 114 10.47 -1.00 -0.34
CA TRP A 114 11.00 -0.81 -1.68
C TRP A 114 12.53 -0.78 -1.65
N VAL A 115 13.16 -1.49 -2.58
CA VAL A 115 14.57 -1.30 -2.94
C VAL A 115 14.60 -0.58 -4.28
N MET A 116 15.11 0.63 -4.26
CA MET A 116 15.19 1.51 -5.42
C MET A 116 16.28 1.05 -6.40
N PRO A 117 16.30 1.52 -7.65
CA PRO A 117 17.33 1.16 -8.62
C PRO A 117 18.77 1.46 -8.19
N ASP A 118 18.96 2.47 -7.34
CA ASP A 118 20.26 2.84 -6.75
C ASP A 118 20.63 2.01 -5.51
N GLY A 119 19.79 1.06 -5.10
CA GLY A 119 19.97 0.22 -3.92
C GLY A 119 19.44 0.84 -2.61
N THR A 120 18.94 2.06 -2.62
CA THR A 120 18.33 2.69 -1.44
C THR A 120 17.10 1.90 -1.01
N LYS A 121 16.97 1.63 0.29
CA LYS A 121 15.80 0.96 0.87
C LYS A 121 14.86 1.98 1.48
N MET A 122 13.58 1.82 1.19
CA MET A 122 12.50 2.61 1.76
C MET A 122 11.52 1.67 2.46
N ASP A 123 11.50 1.73 3.79
CA ASP A 123 10.64 0.89 4.62
C ASP A 123 9.36 1.65 4.97
N PHE A 124 8.22 1.03 4.66
CA PHE A 124 6.89 1.62 4.87
C PHE A 124 6.07 0.89 5.92
N TRP A 125 6.51 -0.29 6.36
CA TRP A 125 5.72 -1.12 7.26
C TRP A 125 5.73 -0.65 8.71
N HIS A 126 6.88 -0.18 9.20
CA HIS A 126 7.02 0.29 10.60
C HIS A 126 6.11 1.48 10.92
N GLN A 127 5.76 2.25 9.93
CA GLN A 127 4.87 3.41 10.10
C GLN A 127 3.40 3.01 10.19
N TYR A 128 3.06 1.80 9.75
CA TYR A 128 1.69 1.27 9.75
C TYR A 128 1.32 0.58 11.06
N LEU A 129 2.32 0.06 11.78
CA LEU A 129 2.11 -0.65 13.05
C LEU A 129 2.13 0.27 14.28
N ASN A 130 2.65 1.49 14.15
CA ASN A 130 2.89 2.41 15.26
C ASN A 130 1.91 3.61 15.33
N ASN A 131 0.86 3.60 14.52
CA ASN A 131 -0.20 4.63 14.56
C ASN A 131 -1.54 3.99 14.99
#